data_c84f55b6df5ac81090dec17b130fc407
#
_entry.id   c84f55b6df5ac81090dec17b130fc407
#
_cell.length_a   1.000
_cell.length_b   1.000
_cell.length_c   1.000
_cell.angle_alpha   90.00
_cell.angle_beta   90.00
_cell.angle_gamma   90.00
#
_symmetry.space_group_name_H-M   'P 1'
#
loop_
_entity.id
_entity.type
_entity.pdbx_description
1 polymer ?
#
loop_
_entity_poly.entity_id
_entity_poly.type
_entity_poly.pdbx_seq_one_letter_code
_entity_poly.pdbx_strand_id
1 'polypeptide(L)'
;IKCDMPLIEDNNKNLALNDIVIMRGTLSRIINFHVYIDNKKYYSFKGDGLIIATPTGSTAYSFAAGGPFIYPNLDVITLTPICSQTIGMKTIVLNSDSEIEIKADNGKEEVFVTFDGQNSIKFIDKTLIRIRKAKEAAKFILFDDYDYFKVLRTKIMNNWKDSEGDWFEVEKTQ
;
A
#
# COMPACT_ATOMS: atom_id res chain seq x y z
N ILE A 1 -2.21 0.51 -9.76
CA ILE A 1 -1.23 -0.58 -9.87
C ILE A 1 -1.89 -1.87 -10.30
N LYS A 2 -1.11 -2.74 -10.91
CA LYS A 2 -1.53 -4.03 -11.43
C LYS A 2 -0.67 -5.13 -10.84
N CYS A 3 -1.31 -6.25 -10.47
CA CYS A 3 -0.65 -7.45 -9.99
C CYS A 3 -0.73 -8.56 -11.05
N ASP A 4 0.40 -9.13 -11.40
CA ASP A 4 0.49 -10.31 -12.25
C ASP A 4 0.97 -11.50 -11.40
N MET A 5 0.15 -12.53 -11.32
CA MET A 5 0.47 -13.79 -10.65
C MET A 5 -0.25 -14.95 -11.34
N PRO A 6 0.30 -16.20 -11.27
CA PRO A 6 -0.24 -17.34 -12.03
C PRO A 6 -1.69 -17.71 -11.73
N LEU A 7 -2.22 -17.29 -10.59
CA LEU A 7 -3.56 -17.64 -10.12
C LEU A 7 -4.65 -16.64 -10.56
N ILE A 8 -4.28 -15.56 -11.27
CA ILE A 8 -5.25 -14.57 -11.73
C ILE A 8 -5.61 -14.88 -13.18
N GLU A 9 -6.81 -15.41 -13.38
CA GLU A 9 -7.35 -15.72 -14.72
C GLU A 9 -8.07 -14.50 -15.33
N ASP A 10 -8.61 -13.60 -14.49
CA ASP A 10 -9.37 -12.42 -14.92
C ASP A 10 -8.55 -11.14 -14.74
N ASN A 11 -8.13 -10.55 -15.87
CA ASN A 11 -7.32 -9.33 -15.89
C ASN A 11 -7.98 -8.09 -15.22
N ASN A 12 -9.31 -8.10 -15.02
CA ASN A 12 -10.01 -6.99 -14.38
C ASN A 12 -9.98 -7.07 -12.84
N LYS A 13 -9.63 -8.23 -12.28
CA LYS A 13 -9.58 -8.46 -10.83
C LYS A 13 -8.21 -8.23 -10.21
N ASN A 14 -7.22 -7.85 -11.01
CA ASN A 14 -5.84 -7.67 -10.57
C ASN A 14 -5.37 -6.21 -10.53
N LEU A 15 -6.31 -5.27 -10.57
CA LEU A 15 -6.05 -3.84 -10.49
C LEU A 15 -6.40 -3.30 -9.11
N ALA A 16 -5.63 -2.35 -8.64
CA ALA A 16 -5.92 -1.59 -7.43
C ALA A 16 -5.68 -0.10 -7.66
N LEU A 17 -6.57 0.71 -7.13
CA LEU A 17 -6.46 2.16 -7.09
C LEU A 17 -5.62 2.61 -5.90
N ASN A 18 -5.90 2.04 -4.72
CA ASN A 18 -5.20 2.38 -3.48
C ASN A 18 -3.98 1.49 -3.26
N ASP A 19 -4.21 0.22 -3.00
CA ASP A 19 -3.15 -0.69 -2.58
C ASP A 19 -3.39 -2.16 -2.96
N ILE A 20 -2.29 -2.88 -3.02
CA ILE A 20 -2.25 -4.34 -3.06
C ILE A 20 -1.57 -4.78 -1.77
N VAL A 21 -2.27 -5.59 -0.99
CA VAL A 21 -1.79 -6.07 0.31
C VAL A 21 -1.53 -7.56 0.23
N ILE A 22 -0.32 -7.96 0.60
CA ILE A 22 0.06 -9.36 0.75
C ILE A 22 0.18 -9.63 2.24
N MET A 23 -0.64 -10.53 2.79
CA MET A 23 -0.62 -10.80 4.21
C MET A 23 -0.92 -12.27 4.55
N ARG A 24 -0.50 -12.67 5.74
CA ARG A 24 -0.78 -14.00 6.27
C ARG A 24 -2.25 -14.18 6.59
N GLY A 25 -2.71 -15.44 6.58
CA GLY A 25 -4.01 -15.81 7.14
C GLY A 25 -4.04 -15.62 8.66
N THR A 26 -5.24 -15.57 9.23
CA THR A 26 -5.48 -15.24 10.66
C THR A 26 -4.72 -16.15 11.63
N LEU A 27 -4.59 -17.42 11.30
CA LEU A 27 -3.90 -18.41 12.15
C LEU A 27 -2.52 -18.81 11.61
N SER A 28 -2.08 -18.17 10.52
CA SER A 28 -0.84 -18.51 9.84
C SER A 28 0.39 -17.91 10.53
N ARG A 29 1.53 -18.55 10.31
CA ARG A 29 2.83 -18.04 10.77
C ARG A 29 3.24 -16.81 10.00
N ILE A 30 4.22 -16.10 10.56
CA ILE A 30 4.86 -14.94 9.93
C ILE A 30 5.45 -15.32 8.58
N ILE A 31 5.26 -14.44 7.59
CA ILE A 31 5.76 -14.64 6.23
C ILE A 31 7.22 -14.18 6.13
N ASN A 32 8.03 -14.96 5.40
CA ASN A 32 9.32 -14.50 4.91
C ASN A 32 9.13 -13.86 3.53
N PHE A 33 9.30 -12.56 3.46
CA PHE A 33 9.25 -11.80 2.22
C PHE A 33 10.64 -11.69 1.59
N HIS A 34 10.73 -11.96 0.29
CA HIS A 34 11.89 -11.65 -0.53
C HIS A 34 11.46 -10.68 -1.61
N VAL A 35 11.92 -9.46 -1.54
CA VAL A 35 11.53 -8.35 -2.42
C VAL A 35 12.66 -8.04 -3.39
N TYR A 36 12.30 -7.96 -4.67
CA TYR A 36 13.18 -7.55 -5.75
C TYR A 36 12.57 -6.33 -6.43
N ILE A 37 13.39 -5.37 -6.81
CA ILE A 37 13.02 -4.14 -7.51
C ILE A 37 13.88 -4.08 -8.77
N ASP A 38 13.23 -3.98 -9.94
CA ASP A 38 13.90 -3.92 -11.25
C ASP A 38 14.93 -5.07 -11.41
N ASN A 39 14.47 -6.31 -11.09
CA ASN A 39 15.27 -7.54 -11.12
C ASN A 39 16.45 -7.59 -10.14
N LYS A 40 16.59 -6.61 -9.23
CA LYS A 40 17.64 -6.59 -8.21
C LYS A 40 17.04 -6.91 -6.84
N LYS A 41 17.72 -7.78 -6.08
CA LYS A 41 17.29 -8.07 -4.71
C LYS A 41 17.38 -6.79 -3.88
N TYR A 42 16.23 -6.32 -3.38
CA TYR A 42 16.16 -5.21 -2.45
C TYR A 42 16.39 -5.69 -1.02
N TYR A 43 15.47 -6.52 -0.50
CA TYR A 43 15.54 -6.95 0.88
C TYR A 43 14.81 -8.28 1.13
N SER A 44 15.11 -8.90 2.27
CA SER A 44 14.32 -10.02 2.80
C SER A 44 14.00 -9.74 4.26
N PHE A 45 12.73 -9.87 4.63
CA PHE A 45 12.27 -9.60 5.99
C PHE A 45 11.15 -10.55 6.41
N LYS A 46 10.92 -10.63 7.72
CA LYS A 46 9.80 -11.35 8.32
C LYS A 46 8.76 -10.36 8.81
N GLY A 47 7.49 -10.61 8.50
CA GLY A 47 6.39 -9.75 8.92
C GLY A 47 5.02 -10.38 8.70
N ASP A 48 3.98 -9.70 9.16
CA ASP A 48 2.60 -10.13 8.96
C ASP A 48 2.13 -9.86 7.53
N GLY A 49 2.74 -8.87 6.86
CA GLY A 49 2.38 -8.52 5.50
C GLY A 49 3.28 -7.45 4.87
N LEU A 50 2.93 -7.11 3.63
CA LEU A 50 3.53 -6.03 2.84
C LEU A 50 2.44 -5.34 2.06
N ILE A 51 2.39 -4.01 2.14
CA ILE A 51 1.47 -3.15 1.39
C ILE A 51 2.24 -2.48 0.27
N ILE A 52 1.70 -2.55 -0.94
CA ILE A 52 2.19 -1.81 -2.10
C ILE A 52 1.11 -0.80 -2.46
N ALA A 53 1.38 0.49 -2.22
CA ALA A 53 0.38 1.53 -2.36
C ALA A 53 0.75 2.59 -3.41
N THR A 54 -0.30 3.11 -4.04
CA THR A 54 -0.23 4.31 -4.89
C THR A 54 -0.20 5.57 -4.01
N PRO A 55 0.07 6.76 -4.56
CA PRO A 55 -0.11 8.02 -3.83
C PRO A 55 -1.53 8.20 -3.27
N THR A 56 -2.55 7.81 -4.04
CA THR A 56 -3.95 7.82 -3.58
C THR A 56 -4.15 6.90 -2.37
N GLY A 57 -3.57 5.70 -2.42
CA GLY A 57 -3.63 4.72 -1.33
C GLY A 57 -2.76 5.04 -0.12
N SER A 58 -1.87 6.04 -0.21
CA SER A 58 -1.02 6.44 0.92
C SER A 58 -1.82 6.92 2.14
N THR A 59 -3.06 7.34 1.94
CA THR A 59 -4.00 7.75 3.01
C THR A 59 -4.95 6.63 3.45
N ALA A 60 -4.82 5.43 2.86
CA ALA A 60 -5.61 4.24 3.18
C ALA A 60 -4.86 3.31 4.16
N TYR A 61 -4.78 2.03 3.87
CA TYR A 61 -4.18 1.05 4.79
C TYR A 61 -2.67 1.26 4.99
N SER A 62 -1.96 1.78 3.96
CA SER A 62 -0.54 2.15 4.09
C SER A 62 -0.30 3.14 5.23
N PHE A 63 -1.19 4.13 5.41
CA PHE A 63 -1.10 5.08 6.51
C PHE A 63 -1.24 4.38 7.88
N ALA A 64 -2.25 3.52 8.04
CA ALA A 64 -2.46 2.77 9.28
C ALA A 64 -1.27 1.85 9.63
N ALA A 65 -0.52 1.39 8.63
CA ALA A 65 0.71 0.61 8.80
C ALA A 65 1.96 1.48 9.04
N GLY A 66 1.82 2.81 9.17
CA GLY A 66 2.92 3.73 9.41
C GLY A 66 3.64 4.21 8.15
N GLY A 67 3.01 4.07 6.98
CA GLY A 67 3.49 4.66 5.73
C GLY A 67 3.32 6.19 5.70
N PRO A 68 4.12 6.90 4.88
CA PRO A 68 4.04 8.35 4.76
C PRO A 68 2.83 8.78 3.92
N PHE A 69 2.38 10.00 4.13
CA PHE A 69 1.50 10.67 3.17
C PHE A 69 2.27 11.00 1.90
N ILE A 70 1.71 10.62 0.77
CA ILE A 70 2.25 10.93 -0.55
C ILE A 70 1.29 11.87 -1.27
N TYR A 71 1.84 12.98 -1.77
CA TYR A 71 1.04 13.91 -2.54
C TYR A 71 0.52 13.24 -3.82
N PRO A 72 -0.78 13.34 -4.16
CA PRO A 72 -1.40 12.54 -5.23
C PRO A 72 -0.80 12.73 -6.63
N ASN A 73 -0.15 13.87 -6.88
CA ASN A 73 0.47 14.17 -8.18
C ASN A 73 1.89 13.61 -8.33
N LEU A 74 2.44 12.95 -7.31
CA LEU A 74 3.75 12.30 -7.41
C LEU A 74 3.62 10.96 -8.12
N ASP A 75 4.53 10.71 -9.05
CA ASP A 75 4.56 9.47 -9.82
C ASP A 75 5.44 8.42 -9.11
N VAL A 76 4.94 7.89 -8.01
CA VAL A 76 5.65 6.97 -7.12
C VAL A 76 4.79 5.79 -6.69
N ILE A 77 5.43 4.75 -6.17
CA ILE A 77 4.84 3.60 -5.48
C ILE A 77 5.52 3.45 -4.13
N THR A 78 4.78 3.09 -3.09
CA THR A 78 5.34 2.83 -1.77
C THR A 78 5.23 1.36 -1.41
N LEU A 79 6.24 0.82 -0.70
CA LEU A 79 6.22 -0.49 -0.08
C LEU A 79 6.29 -0.31 1.42
N THR A 80 5.21 -0.65 2.12
CA THR A 80 5.08 -0.50 3.57
C THR A 80 4.95 -1.88 4.23
N PRO A 81 5.93 -2.31 5.05
CA PRO A 81 5.85 -3.57 5.77
C PRO A 81 4.81 -3.50 6.90
N ILE A 82 4.11 -4.61 7.14
CA ILE A 82 3.17 -4.76 8.26
C ILE A 82 3.84 -5.58 9.35
N CYS A 83 3.95 -5.02 10.56
CA CYS A 83 4.49 -5.69 11.74
C CYS A 83 5.83 -6.43 11.45
N SER A 84 6.74 -5.76 10.77
CA SER A 84 8.05 -6.35 10.48
C SER A 84 8.82 -6.65 11.76
N GLN A 85 9.31 -7.89 11.89
CA GLN A 85 10.23 -8.29 12.96
C GLN A 85 11.67 -7.89 12.67
N THR A 86 11.95 -7.40 11.47
CA THR A 86 13.30 -7.01 11.06
C THR A 86 13.56 -5.57 11.48
N ILE A 87 14.56 -5.38 12.33
CA ILE A 87 14.95 -4.06 12.84
C ILE A 87 15.34 -3.15 11.67
N GLY A 88 14.81 -1.92 11.66
CA GLY A 88 15.12 -0.92 10.65
C GLY A 88 14.36 -1.03 9.33
N MET A 89 13.49 -2.05 9.17
CA MET A 89 12.62 -2.12 8.00
C MET A 89 11.59 -0.99 8.04
N LYS A 90 11.65 -0.11 7.06
CA LYS A 90 10.77 1.06 6.92
C LYS A 90 10.14 1.06 5.54
N THR A 91 9.11 1.88 5.37
CA THR A 91 8.53 2.15 4.06
C THR A 91 9.59 2.69 3.11
N ILE A 92 9.66 2.11 1.92
CA ILE A 92 10.43 2.66 0.81
C ILE A 92 9.49 3.30 -0.21
N VAL A 93 9.92 4.42 -0.78
CA VAL A 93 9.25 5.12 -1.88
C VAL A 93 10.07 4.88 -3.15
N LEU A 94 9.43 4.40 -4.20
CA LEU A 94 10.04 4.06 -5.49
C LEU A 94 9.40 4.88 -6.60
N ASN A 95 10.09 4.96 -7.74
CA ASN A 95 9.47 5.45 -8.96
C ASN A 95 8.29 4.54 -9.35
N SER A 96 7.21 5.10 -9.86
CA SER A 96 6.02 4.33 -10.27
C SER A 96 6.30 3.32 -11.38
N ASP A 97 7.32 3.55 -12.21
CA ASP A 97 7.71 2.66 -13.29
C ASP A 97 8.54 1.45 -12.83
N SER A 98 8.93 1.40 -11.54
CA SER A 98 9.66 0.26 -10.99
C SER A 98 8.80 -1.01 -11.02
N GLU A 99 9.40 -2.10 -11.45
CA GLU A 99 8.80 -3.44 -11.39
C GLU A 99 9.17 -4.10 -10.05
N ILE A 100 8.14 -4.52 -9.30
CA ILE A 100 8.30 -5.11 -7.98
C ILE A 100 7.97 -6.59 -8.09
N GLU A 101 8.93 -7.44 -7.72
CA GLU A 101 8.71 -8.87 -7.60
C GLU A 101 8.81 -9.29 -6.13
N ILE A 102 7.82 -10.05 -5.68
CA ILE A 102 7.71 -10.49 -4.29
C ILE A 102 7.54 -12.01 -4.27
N LYS A 103 8.37 -12.67 -3.47
CA LYS A 103 8.20 -14.08 -3.09
C LYS A 103 7.84 -14.10 -1.62
N ALA A 104 6.66 -14.62 -1.31
CA ALA A 104 6.18 -14.79 0.06
C ALA A 104 6.31 -16.27 0.42
N ASP A 105 7.18 -16.59 1.37
CA ASP A 105 7.42 -17.95 1.86
C ASP A 105 6.94 -18.07 3.31
N ASN A 106 5.91 -18.86 3.53
CA ASN A 106 5.35 -19.17 4.84
C ASN A 106 5.18 -20.70 5.07
N GLY A 107 5.89 -21.50 4.29
CA GLY A 107 5.76 -22.94 4.28
C GLY A 107 4.49 -23.37 3.54
N LYS A 108 3.59 -24.12 4.20
CA LYS A 108 2.33 -24.60 3.60
C LYS A 108 1.11 -23.82 4.08
N GLU A 109 1.30 -22.66 4.69
CA GLU A 109 0.20 -21.87 5.24
C GLU A 109 -0.36 -20.90 4.22
N GLU A 110 -1.53 -20.35 4.53
CA GLU A 110 -2.26 -19.48 3.63
C GLU A 110 -1.68 -18.06 3.62
N VAL A 111 -1.52 -17.52 2.42
CA VAL A 111 -1.22 -16.11 2.15
C VAL A 111 -2.33 -15.54 1.29
N PHE A 112 -2.70 -14.31 1.57
CA PHE A 112 -3.73 -13.60 0.84
C PHE A 112 -3.12 -12.40 0.12
N VAL A 113 -3.54 -12.19 -1.13
CA VAL A 113 -3.33 -10.94 -1.87
C VAL A 113 -4.66 -10.25 -1.99
N THR A 114 -4.76 -9.05 -1.45
CA THR A 114 -6.01 -8.28 -1.43
C THR A 114 -5.83 -6.99 -2.23
N PHE A 115 -6.86 -6.61 -2.99
CA PHE A 115 -6.89 -5.43 -3.86
C PHE A 115 -7.91 -4.44 -3.30
N ASP A 116 -7.47 -3.25 -2.92
CA ASP A 116 -8.29 -2.17 -2.34
C ASP A 116 -9.19 -2.65 -1.17
N GLY A 117 -8.76 -3.67 -0.43
CA GLY A 117 -9.51 -4.26 0.66
C GLY A 117 -10.79 -5.00 0.26
N GLN A 118 -11.09 -5.16 -1.04
CA GLN A 118 -12.36 -5.71 -1.51
C GLN A 118 -12.23 -7.12 -2.08
N ASN A 119 -11.30 -7.33 -2.99
CA ASN A 119 -11.07 -8.62 -3.63
C ASN A 119 -9.84 -9.28 -3.03
N SER A 120 -9.93 -10.57 -2.74
CA SER A 120 -8.85 -11.33 -2.14
C SER A 120 -8.60 -12.61 -2.91
N ILE A 121 -7.34 -12.92 -3.16
CA ILE A 121 -6.88 -14.18 -3.75
C ILE A 121 -6.02 -14.87 -2.73
N LYS A 122 -6.37 -16.13 -2.47
CA LYS A 122 -5.62 -17.00 -1.58
C LYS A 122 -4.61 -17.81 -2.37
N PHE A 123 -3.41 -17.94 -1.85
CA PHE A 123 -2.42 -18.89 -2.38
C PHE A 123 -1.66 -19.60 -1.26
N ILE A 124 -1.04 -20.70 -1.63
CA ILE A 124 -0.20 -21.51 -0.75
C ILE A 124 1.14 -21.66 -1.45
N ASP A 125 2.22 -21.41 -0.70
CA ASP A 125 3.63 -21.63 -1.07
C ASP A 125 4.17 -20.83 -2.29
N LYS A 126 5.31 -20.23 -2.10
CA LYS A 126 6.33 -19.67 -3.04
C LYS A 126 5.82 -19.04 -4.35
N THR A 127 4.59 -18.52 -4.36
CA THR A 127 4.08 -17.84 -5.56
C THR A 127 4.87 -16.56 -5.80
N LEU A 128 5.31 -16.37 -7.04
CA LEU A 128 5.90 -15.12 -7.48
C LEU A 128 4.78 -14.12 -7.80
N ILE A 129 4.80 -13.00 -7.12
CA ILE A 129 3.85 -11.89 -7.29
C ILE A 129 4.62 -10.75 -7.94
N ARG A 130 4.16 -10.28 -9.11
CA ARG A 130 4.71 -9.12 -9.81
C ARG A 130 3.74 -7.98 -9.73
N ILE A 131 4.23 -6.81 -9.34
CA ILE A 131 3.43 -5.60 -9.22
C ILE A 131 4.11 -4.49 -10.01
N ARG A 132 3.32 -3.77 -10.78
CA ARG A 132 3.75 -2.69 -11.65
C ARG A 132 2.66 -1.64 -11.82
N LYS A 133 2.99 -0.50 -12.34
CA LYS A 133 2.02 0.50 -12.78
C LYS A 133 1.07 -0.09 -13.82
N ALA A 134 -0.22 0.11 -13.63
CA ALA A 134 -1.22 -0.27 -14.62
C ALA A 134 -1.16 0.67 -15.82
N LYS A 135 -1.59 0.18 -16.99
CA LYS A 135 -1.79 1.04 -18.17
C LYS A 135 -3.04 1.89 -18.03
N GLU A 136 -4.01 1.37 -17.31
CA GLU A 136 -5.28 2.02 -17.00
C GLU A 136 -5.04 3.09 -15.93
N ALA A 137 -5.66 4.25 -16.09
CA ALA A 137 -5.63 5.33 -15.11
C ALA A 137 -7.04 5.69 -14.65
N ALA A 138 -7.22 5.82 -13.36
CA ALA A 138 -8.44 6.40 -12.80
C ALA A 138 -8.42 7.93 -13.02
N LYS A 139 -9.52 8.45 -13.53
CA LYS A 139 -9.70 9.89 -13.74
C LYS A 139 -10.71 10.43 -12.73
N PHE A 140 -10.31 11.43 -11.96
CA PHE A 140 -11.17 12.10 -11.01
C PHE A 140 -11.59 13.46 -11.56
N ILE A 141 -12.88 13.77 -11.42
CA ILE A 141 -13.40 15.11 -11.68
C ILE A 141 -13.21 15.89 -10.38
N LEU A 142 -12.41 16.94 -10.45
CA LEU A 142 -12.20 17.85 -9.33
C LEU A 142 -12.99 19.12 -9.58
N PHE A 143 -13.63 19.66 -8.54
CA PHE A 143 -14.27 20.98 -8.59
C PHE A 143 -13.23 22.08 -8.40
N ASP A 144 -13.53 23.31 -8.84
CA ASP A 144 -12.59 24.45 -8.80
C ASP A 144 -12.14 24.81 -7.37
N ASP A 145 -12.97 24.52 -6.37
CA ASP A 145 -12.70 24.75 -4.95
C ASP A 145 -12.01 23.57 -4.25
N TYR A 146 -11.60 22.53 -4.99
CA TYR A 146 -10.93 21.37 -4.42
C TYR A 146 -9.55 21.73 -3.85
N ASP A 147 -9.37 21.56 -2.55
CA ASP A 147 -8.11 21.70 -1.84
C ASP A 147 -7.73 20.38 -1.15
N TYR A 148 -6.71 19.72 -1.69
CA TYR A 148 -6.19 18.46 -1.15
C TYR A 148 -5.78 18.58 0.32
N PHE A 149 -5.08 19.64 0.70
CA PHE A 149 -4.61 19.80 2.08
C PHE A 149 -5.76 20.10 3.06
N LYS A 150 -6.79 20.79 2.62
CA LYS A 150 -8.02 20.95 3.40
C LYS A 150 -8.69 19.61 3.64
N VAL A 151 -8.82 18.79 2.59
CA VAL A 151 -9.39 17.42 2.72
C VAL A 151 -8.54 16.56 3.65
N LEU A 152 -7.22 16.58 3.49
CA LEU A 152 -6.29 15.84 4.34
C LEU A 152 -6.44 16.22 5.81
N ARG A 153 -6.42 17.52 6.13
CA ARG A 153 -6.62 18.02 7.49
C ARG A 153 -7.97 17.60 8.07
N THR A 154 -9.05 17.80 7.32
CA THR A 154 -10.40 17.55 7.84
C THR A 154 -10.75 16.07 7.97
N LYS A 155 -10.26 15.23 7.07
CA LYS A 155 -10.61 13.80 7.03
C LYS A 155 -9.68 12.92 7.85
N ILE A 156 -8.43 13.29 7.97
CA ILE A 156 -7.40 12.44 8.59
C ILE A 156 -6.88 13.04 9.89
N MET A 157 -6.57 14.35 9.91
CA MET A 157 -5.98 14.99 11.09
C MET A 157 -7.02 15.46 12.13
N ASN A 158 -8.26 15.74 11.73
CA ASN A 158 -9.31 16.12 12.68
C ASN A 158 -9.78 14.98 13.59
N ASN A 159 -9.52 13.73 13.24
CA ASN A 159 -9.70 12.62 14.17
C ASN A 159 -8.70 12.64 15.36
N TRP A 160 -7.69 13.53 15.31
CA TRP A 160 -6.79 13.81 16.45
C TRP A 160 -7.31 14.92 17.38
N LYS A 161 -8.36 15.65 16.99
CA LYS A 161 -8.92 16.73 17.83
C LYS A 161 -9.58 16.25 19.11
N ASP A 162 -9.92 14.98 19.24
CA ASP A 162 -10.52 14.44 20.46
C ASP A 162 -9.49 14.18 21.58
N SER A 163 -8.20 14.34 21.34
CA SER A 163 -7.15 14.09 22.33
C SER A 163 -6.35 15.31 22.79
N GLU A 164 -6.36 16.43 22.04
CA GLU A 164 -5.68 17.67 22.48
C GLU A 164 -6.42 18.90 21.95
N GLY A 165 -6.89 19.74 22.90
CA GLY A 165 -7.68 20.92 22.63
C GLY A 165 -7.10 21.90 21.60
N ASP A 166 -7.96 22.67 21.01
CA ASP A 166 -7.80 23.75 20.03
C ASP A 166 -6.43 24.45 19.99
N TRP A 167 -5.63 24.12 18.97
CA TRP A 167 -4.37 24.83 18.72
C TRP A 167 -4.31 25.55 17.38
N PHE A 168 -5.39 25.62 16.61
CA PHE A 168 -5.43 26.41 15.37
C PHE A 168 -6.75 27.19 15.23
N GLU A 169 -6.91 28.24 15.99
CA GLU A 169 -7.69 29.39 15.51
C GLU A 169 -6.87 30.08 14.43
N VAL A 170 -7.22 29.86 13.18
CA VAL A 170 -6.76 30.74 12.11
C VAL A 170 -7.46 32.06 12.33
N GLU A 171 -6.71 33.08 12.74
CA GLU A 171 -7.16 34.47 12.77
C GLU A 171 -7.87 34.81 11.47
N LYS A 172 -9.17 35.01 11.56
CA LYS A 172 -9.92 35.73 10.54
C LYS A 172 -9.46 37.22 10.59
N THR A 173 -8.45 37.50 9.82
CA THR A 173 -8.15 38.91 9.54
C THR A 173 -9.13 39.42 8.51
N GLN A 174 -9.74 40.51 8.86
CA GLN A 174 -10.76 41.35 8.20
C GLN A 174 -10.43 41.69 6.75
#